data_cb6f6d95d9d674c1d60ed556759814ea
#
_entry.id   cb6f6d95d9d674c1d60ed556759814ea
#
_cell.length_a   1.000
_cell.length_b   1.000
_cell.length_c   1.000
_cell.angle_alpha   90.00
_cell.angle_beta   90.00
_cell.angle_gamma   90.00
#
_symmetry.space_group_name_H-M   'P 1'
#
loop_
_entity.id
_entity.type
_entity.pdbx_description
1 polymer ?
#
loop_
_entity_poly.entity_id
_entity_poly.type
_entity_poly.pdbx_seq_one_letter_code
_entity_poly.pdbx_strand_id
1 'polypeptide(L)'
;MFCPLLAVASASQTTAKVDLVVVNKSESRLSVMRDGKVIKSYLIAMGDVPSGHKLKEGDQRTPQGRYILDYKKSDSAFYKSIHISYPNEEDKLRADALGIRAGGMIMIHGENPRSSLPPKEAQKYNWTNGCIAVTNKEMDELWKMIDAGTPIEIWP
;
A
#
# COMPACT_ATOMS: atom_id res chain seq x y z
N MET A 1 41.15 -36.91 20.76
CA MET A 1 40.40 -36.66 19.53
C MET A 1 39.26 -35.70 19.89
N PHE A 2 39.48 -34.37 19.72
CA PHE A 2 38.51 -33.34 20.07
C PHE A 2 37.76 -32.94 18.80
N CYS A 3 36.45 -33.12 18.82
CA CYS A 3 35.56 -32.69 17.74
C CYS A 3 35.09 -31.23 18.04
N PRO A 4 35.34 -30.25 17.18
CA PRO A 4 34.81 -28.92 17.44
C PRO A 4 33.31 -28.88 17.08
N LEU A 5 32.48 -28.55 18.07
CA LEU A 5 31.08 -28.17 17.83
C LEU A 5 31.05 -26.88 17.01
N LEU A 6 30.63 -26.99 15.79
CA LEU A 6 30.24 -25.83 14.96
C LEU A 6 28.94 -25.25 15.52
N ALA A 7 29.04 -24.13 16.21
CA ALA A 7 27.90 -23.34 16.59
C ALA A 7 27.31 -22.70 15.31
N VAL A 8 26.16 -23.20 14.87
CA VAL A 8 25.38 -22.57 13.84
C VAL A 8 24.76 -21.30 14.43
N ALA A 9 25.35 -20.16 14.17
CA ALA A 9 24.77 -18.87 14.51
C ALA A 9 23.48 -18.74 13.67
N SER A 10 22.32 -18.85 14.32
CA SER A 10 21.04 -18.48 13.77
C SER A 10 21.07 -16.98 13.53
N ALA A 11 21.25 -16.57 12.27
CA ALA A 11 21.10 -15.19 11.88
C ALA A 11 19.61 -14.82 12.09
N SER A 12 19.34 -14.04 13.11
CA SER A 12 18.06 -13.37 13.30
C SER A 12 17.83 -12.53 12.06
N GLN A 13 16.91 -12.97 11.18
CA GLN A 13 16.46 -12.19 10.04
C GLN A 13 15.61 -11.03 10.59
N THR A 14 16.28 -9.94 10.97
CA THR A 14 15.61 -8.67 11.20
C THR A 14 14.98 -8.26 9.89
N THR A 15 13.64 -8.24 9.82
CA THR A 15 12.91 -7.77 8.65
C THR A 15 13.37 -6.35 8.33
N ALA A 16 14.00 -6.15 7.16
CA ALA A 16 14.52 -4.86 6.77
C ALA A 16 13.39 -3.84 6.65
N LYS A 17 13.52 -2.69 7.34
CA LYS A 17 12.60 -1.57 7.23
C LYS A 17 12.80 -0.87 5.90
N VAL A 18 11.70 -0.39 5.31
CA VAL A 18 11.72 0.37 4.05
C VAL A 18 11.72 1.87 4.34
N ASP A 19 12.29 2.63 3.43
CA ASP A 19 12.33 4.09 3.50
C ASP A 19 11.47 4.78 2.44
N LEU A 20 10.94 4.03 1.48
CA LEU A 20 10.04 4.53 0.44
C LEU A 20 9.15 3.40 -0.08
N VAL A 21 7.88 3.73 -0.34
CA VAL A 21 6.96 2.89 -1.08
C VAL A 21 6.67 3.57 -2.42
N VAL A 22 6.73 2.81 -3.52
CA VAL A 22 6.45 3.32 -4.87
C VAL A 22 5.33 2.48 -5.47
N VAL A 23 4.28 3.15 -5.95
CA VAL A 23 3.19 2.53 -6.69
C VAL A 23 3.25 2.99 -8.13
N ASN A 24 3.28 2.04 -9.06
CA ASN A 24 3.11 2.27 -10.48
C ASN A 24 1.73 1.74 -10.88
N LYS A 25 0.80 2.64 -11.16
CA LYS A 25 -0.59 2.29 -11.45
C LYS A 25 -0.75 1.56 -12.78
N SER A 26 -0.01 1.96 -13.81
CA SER A 26 -0.06 1.32 -15.13
C SER A 26 0.43 -0.14 -15.11
N GLU A 27 1.31 -0.47 -14.15
CA GLU A 27 1.81 -1.83 -13.96
C GLU A 27 1.04 -2.61 -12.88
N SER A 28 0.07 -1.99 -12.19
CA SER A 28 -0.61 -2.55 -11.01
C SER A 28 0.39 -3.09 -9.98
N ARG A 29 1.40 -2.30 -9.66
CA ARG A 29 2.53 -2.74 -8.84
C ARG A 29 2.83 -1.78 -7.70
N LEU A 30 3.04 -2.34 -6.52
CA LEU A 30 3.60 -1.66 -5.35
C LEU A 30 4.98 -2.24 -5.07
N SER A 31 5.98 -1.38 -4.95
CA SER A 31 7.35 -1.75 -4.61
C SER A 31 7.75 -1.10 -3.29
N VAL A 32 8.37 -1.87 -2.41
CA VAL A 32 9.00 -1.37 -1.19
C VAL A 32 10.49 -1.21 -1.42
N MET A 33 11.03 -0.05 -1.04
CA MET A 33 12.39 0.35 -1.33
C MET A 33 13.18 0.68 -0.08
N ARG A 34 14.49 0.48 -0.15
CA ARG A 34 15.46 0.93 0.85
C ARG A 34 16.76 1.31 0.15
N ASP A 35 17.31 2.48 0.51
CA ASP A 35 18.58 2.99 -0.03
C ASP A 35 18.60 3.00 -1.58
N GLY A 36 17.47 3.37 -2.20
CA GLY A 36 17.31 3.46 -3.65
C GLY A 36 17.14 2.11 -4.36
N LYS A 37 17.02 1.01 -3.62
CA LYS A 37 16.87 -0.35 -4.18
C LYS A 37 15.49 -0.92 -3.87
N VAL A 38 14.89 -1.60 -4.83
CA VAL A 38 13.66 -2.37 -4.63
C VAL A 38 13.97 -3.62 -3.81
N ILE A 39 13.33 -3.74 -2.65
CA ILE A 39 13.44 -4.92 -1.78
C ILE A 39 12.46 -5.99 -2.24
N LYS A 40 11.21 -5.60 -2.50
CA LYS A 40 10.14 -6.50 -2.94
C LYS A 40 9.07 -5.72 -3.70
N SER A 41 8.37 -6.42 -4.59
CA SER A 41 7.22 -5.88 -5.33
C SER A 41 6.01 -6.79 -5.20
N TYR A 42 4.84 -6.18 -5.29
CA TYR A 42 3.53 -6.83 -5.13
C TYR A 42 2.59 -6.43 -6.25
N LEU A 43 1.82 -7.39 -6.75
CA LEU A 43 0.66 -7.08 -7.59
C LEU A 43 -0.43 -6.50 -6.71
N ILE A 44 -1.03 -5.40 -7.14
CA ILE A 44 -2.07 -4.70 -6.39
C ILE A 44 -3.38 -4.61 -7.17
N ALA A 45 -4.48 -4.61 -6.46
CA ALA A 45 -5.77 -4.11 -6.94
C ALA A 45 -5.92 -2.65 -6.50
N MET A 46 -6.58 -1.85 -7.31
CA MET A 46 -6.78 -0.42 -7.09
C MET A 46 -8.25 -0.04 -7.23
N GLY A 47 -8.51 1.26 -7.32
CA GLY A 47 -9.85 1.77 -7.62
C GLY A 47 -10.38 1.27 -8.96
N ASP A 48 -11.70 1.11 -9.07
CA ASP A 48 -12.37 0.60 -10.26
C ASP A 48 -12.15 1.47 -11.51
N VAL A 49 -11.84 2.75 -11.31
CA VAL A 49 -11.35 3.65 -12.36
C VAL A 49 -9.85 3.87 -12.17
N PRO A 50 -8.98 3.01 -12.74
CA PRO A 50 -7.56 3.01 -12.42
C PRO A 50 -6.78 4.19 -13.00
N SER A 51 -7.25 4.79 -14.08
CA SER A 51 -6.57 5.91 -14.77
C SER A 51 -6.87 7.24 -14.12
N GLY A 52 -5.87 8.08 -14.01
CA GLY A 52 -5.99 9.46 -13.54
C GLY A 52 -5.90 9.58 -12.02
N HIS A 53 -5.67 10.82 -11.60
CA HIS A 53 -5.59 11.19 -10.20
C HIS A 53 -6.98 11.27 -9.55
N LYS A 54 -7.07 10.87 -8.29
CA LYS A 54 -8.28 11.07 -7.49
C LYS A 54 -8.52 12.56 -7.26
N LEU A 55 -9.72 13.02 -7.61
CA LEU A 55 -10.12 14.41 -7.49
C LEU A 55 -11.25 14.65 -6.49
N LYS A 56 -12.13 13.66 -6.34
CA LYS A 56 -13.35 13.81 -5.53
C LYS A 56 -13.77 12.49 -4.88
N GLU A 57 -14.55 12.61 -3.82
CA GLU A 57 -15.20 11.48 -3.18
C GLU A 57 -16.07 10.71 -4.18
N GLY A 58 -15.95 9.38 -4.18
CA GLY A 58 -16.76 8.50 -5.03
C GLY A 58 -16.31 8.39 -6.48
N ASP A 59 -15.21 9.00 -6.90
CA ASP A 59 -14.70 8.87 -8.26
C ASP A 59 -14.00 7.52 -8.55
N GLN A 60 -13.86 6.68 -7.54
CA GLN A 60 -13.26 5.35 -7.60
C GLN A 60 -11.82 5.34 -8.13
N ARG A 61 -11.13 6.46 -8.02
CA ARG A 61 -9.74 6.61 -8.44
C ARG A 61 -8.80 6.51 -7.25
N THR A 62 -7.64 5.89 -7.50
CA THR A 62 -6.50 5.91 -6.58
C THR A 62 -5.70 7.20 -6.82
N PRO A 63 -5.32 7.94 -5.76
CA PRO A 63 -4.55 9.17 -5.92
C PRO A 63 -3.24 8.97 -6.65
N GLN A 64 -2.72 10.03 -7.25
CA GLN A 64 -1.36 10.12 -7.80
C GLN A 64 -0.63 11.26 -7.11
N GLY A 65 0.65 11.09 -6.86
CA GLY A 65 1.50 12.10 -6.22
C GLY A 65 2.26 11.54 -5.02
N ARG A 66 2.74 12.45 -4.18
CA ARG A 66 3.52 12.14 -2.98
C ARG A 66 2.68 12.29 -1.73
N TYR A 67 2.69 11.26 -0.91
CA TYR A 67 1.95 11.19 0.34
C TYR A 67 2.80 10.57 1.44
N ILE A 68 2.25 10.48 2.64
CA ILE A 68 2.85 9.80 3.78
C ILE A 68 1.94 8.65 4.20
N LEU A 69 2.53 7.52 4.53
CA LEU A 69 1.87 6.41 5.21
C LEU A 69 1.87 6.75 6.71
N ASP A 70 0.84 7.44 7.17
CA ASP A 70 0.87 8.20 8.43
C ASP A 70 0.40 7.42 9.65
N TYR A 71 -0.48 6.43 9.50
CA TYR A 71 -0.86 5.54 10.59
C TYR A 71 -1.26 4.15 10.12
N LYS A 72 -1.23 3.21 11.05
CA LYS A 72 -1.53 1.79 10.84
C LYS A 72 -2.73 1.41 11.69
N LYS A 73 -3.61 0.55 11.16
CA LYS A 73 -4.80 0.05 11.83
C LYS A 73 -4.84 -1.48 11.72
N SER A 74 -4.79 -2.16 12.87
CA SER A 74 -4.74 -3.63 12.93
C SER A 74 -6.10 -4.31 12.79
N ASP A 75 -7.21 -3.58 12.95
CA ASP A 75 -8.60 -4.06 12.90
C ASP A 75 -9.38 -3.39 11.75
N SER A 76 -8.88 -3.50 10.55
CA SER A 76 -9.55 -2.99 9.35
C SER A 76 -10.66 -3.94 8.90
N ALA A 77 -11.70 -3.40 8.23
CA ALA A 77 -12.71 -4.18 7.51
C ALA A 77 -12.10 -5.09 6.42
N PHE A 78 -10.88 -4.76 5.96
CA PHE A 78 -10.09 -5.50 4.99
C PHE A 78 -8.79 -6.02 5.61
N TYR A 79 -8.90 -6.68 6.75
CA TYR A 79 -7.81 -7.30 7.52
C TYR A 79 -6.97 -6.28 8.31
N LYS A 80 -5.94 -5.72 7.72
CA LYS A 80 -5.09 -4.65 8.26
C LYS A 80 -5.01 -3.52 7.25
N SER A 81 -4.75 -2.32 7.71
CA SER A 81 -4.59 -1.18 6.81
C SER A 81 -3.51 -0.20 7.24
N ILE A 82 -2.92 0.45 6.26
CA ILE A 82 -1.96 1.54 6.42
C ILE A 82 -2.53 2.73 5.65
N HIS A 83 -2.76 3.85 6.35
CA HIS A 83 -3.38 5.03 5.78
C HIS A 83 -2.41 5.81 4.90
N ILE A 84 -2.91 6.27 3.75
CA ILE A 84 -2.24 7.19 2.84
C ILE A 84 -2.79 8.58 3.10
N SER A 85 -1.94 9.58 3.30
CA SER A 85 -2.30 10.95 3.70
C SER A 85 -2.98 11.77 2.59
N TYR A 86 -3.80 11.15 1.77
CA TYR A 86 -4.69 11.82 0.84
C TYR A 86 -5.98 12.28 1.56
N PRO A 87 -6.51 13.48 1.31
CA PRO A 87 -5.98 14.55 0.47
C PRO A 87 -4.83 15.33 1.14
N ASN A 88 -3.80 15.68 0.38
CA ASN A 88 -2.78 16.62 0.83
C ASN A 88 -3.27 18.07 0.64
N GLU A 89 -2.44 19.07 0.98
CA GLU A 89 -2.87 20.48 0.88
C GLU A 89 -3.22 20.90 -0.56
N GLU A 90 -2.49 20.40 -1.55
CA GLU A 90 -2.78 20.68 -2.97
C GLU A 90 -4.11 20.06 -3.39
N ASP A 91 -4.39 18.85 -2.97
CA ASP A 91 -5.66 18.15 -3.23
C ASP A 91 -6.85 18.90 -2.61
N LYS A 92 -6.68 19.39 -1.38
CA LYS A 92 -7.70 20.18 -0.66
C LYS A 92 -7.97 21.50 -1.36
N LEU A 93 -6.92 22.25 -1.71
CA LEU A 93 -7.04 23.52 -2.43
C LEU A 93 -7.77 23.36 -3.76
N ARG A 94 -7.45 22.30 -4.50
CA ARG A 94 -8.11 21.99 -5.76
C ARG A 94 -9.60 21.66 -5.56
N ALA A 95 -9.93 20.84 -4.58
CA ALA A 95 -11.29 20.48 -4.25
C ALA A 95 -12.11 21.71 -3.81
N ASP A 96 -11.54 22.57 -2.97
CA ASP A 96 -12.17 23.81 -2.51
C ASP A 96 -12.44 24.77 -3.69
N ALA A 97 -11.46 24.94 -4.58
CA ALA A 97 -11.61 25.76 -5.77
C ALA A 97 -12.72 25.27 -6.71
N LEU A 98 -12.98 23.97 -6.75
CA LEU A 98 -14.02 23.35 -7.56
C LEU A 98 -15.36 23.19 -6.81
N GLY A 99 -15.43 23.54 -5.53
CA GLY A 99 -16.61 23.35 -4.70
C GLY A 99 -17.02 21.89 -4.52
N ILE A 100 -16.06 20.98 -4.49
CA ILE A 100 -16.28 19.53 -4.34
C ILE A 100 -15.58 18.99 -3.09
N ARG A 101 -15.98 17.81 -2.65
CA ARG A 101 -15.32 17.08 -1.56
C ARG A 101 -14.22 16.17 -2.14
N ALA A 102 -13.00 16.33 -1.67
CA ALA A 102 -11.87 15.49 -2.09
C ALA A 102 -12.07 14.01 -1.74
N GLY A 103 -12.77 13.75 -0.63
CA GLY A 103 -12.85 12.42 -0.03
C GLY A 103 -11.64 12.13 0.86
N GLY A 104 -11.40 10.88 1.17
CA GLY A 104 -10.32 10.45 2.03
C GLY A 104 -10.39 8.95 2.31
N MET A 105 -9.79 8.52 3.44
CA MET A 105 -9.75 7.12 3.85
C MET A 105 -9.15 6.19 2.79
N ILE A 106 -8.13 6.67 2.10
CA ILE A 106 -7.37 5.88 1.14
C ILE A 106 -6.30 5.09 1.91
N MET A 107 -6.36 3.78 1.78
CA MET A 107 -5.55 2.83 2.54
C MET A 107 -4.82 1.85 1.62
N ILE A 108 -3.69 1.34 2.08
CA ILE A 108 -3.20 0.02 1.66
C ILE A 108 -3.85 -0.98 2.62
N HIS A 109 -4.54 -2.00 2.11
CA HIS A 109 -5.24 -2.97 2.96
C HIS A 109 -5.23 -4.38 2.36
N GLY A 110 -5.73 -5.34 3.12
CA GLY A 110 -5.81 -6.74 2.73
C GLY A 110 -7.03 -7.08 1.87
N GLU A 111 -7.38 -8.35 1.87
CA GLU A 111 -8.41 -8.94 1.03
C GLU A 111 -9.83 -8.46 1.35
N ASN A 112 -10.70 -8.55 0.35
CA ASN A 112 -12.13 -8.40 0.55
C ASN A 112 -12.70 -9.69 1.18
N PRO A 113 -13.19 -9.65 2.43
CA PRO A 113 -13.71 -10.85 3.10
C PRO A 113 -14.98 -11.42 2.45
N ARG A 114 -15.61 -10.64 1.55
CA ARG A 114 -16.80 -11.07 0.79
C ARG A 114 -16.48 -11.62 -0.58
N SER A 115 -15.22 -11.62 -1.00
CA SER A 115 -14.82 -12.16 -2.30
C SER A 115 -14.95 -13.69 -2.30
N SER A 116 -15.54 -14.23 -3.36
CA SER A 116 -15.56 -15.66 -3.65
C SER A 116 -14.33 -16.16 -4.41
N LEU A 117 -13.50 -15.22 -4.90
CA LEU A 117 -12.30 -15.55 -5.65
C LEU A 117 -11.14 -15.88 -4.71
N PRO A 118 -10.24 -16.79 -5.13
CA PRO A 118 -8.96 -16.97 -4.45
C PRO A 118 -8.20 -15.64 -4.37
N PRO A 119 -7.42 -15.37 -3.31
CA PRO A 119 -6.77 -14.08 -3.10
C PRO A 119 -5.98 -13.54 -4.29
N LYS A 120 -5.15 -14.38 -4.90
CA LYS A 120 -4.34 -13.97 -6.07
C LYS A 120 -5.18 -13.71 -7.33
N GLU A 121 -6.31 -14.37 -7.47
CA GLU A 121 -7.24 -14.10 -8.57
C GLU A 121 -7.97 -12.77 -8.36
N ALA A 122 -8.39 -12.48 -7.14
CA ALA A 122 -9.02 -11.19 -6.81
C ALA A 122 -8.10 -9.99 -7.10
N GLN A 123 -6.78 -10.16 -6.94
CA GLN A 123 -5.79 -9.12 -7.23
C GLN A 123 -5.71 -8.70 -8.70
N LYS A 124 -6.25 -9.47 -9.61
CA LYS A 124 -6.28 -9.14 -11.04
C LYS A 124 -7.35 -8.12 -11.41
N TYR A 125 -8.25 -7.82 -10.49
CA TYR A 125 -9.38 -6.90 -10.70
C TYR A 125 -9.26 -5.68 -9.82
N ASN A 126 -9.48 -4.51 -10.37
CA ASN A 126 -9.53 -3.26 -9.62
C ASN A 126 -10.91 -3.11 -8.96
N TRP A 127 -11.05 -3.62 -7.75
CA TRP A 127 -12.33 -3.77 -7.06
C TRP A 127 -12.57 -2.75 -5.95
N THR A 128 -11.62 -1.86 -5.68
CA THR A 128 -11.72 -0.91 -4.56
C THR A 128 -12.39 0.40 -4.98
N ASN A 129 -12.71 1.23 -3.99
CA ASN A 129 -13.20 2.59 -4.21
C ASN A 129 -12.05 3.63 -4.24
N GLY A 130 -10.81 3.19 -4.50
CA GLY A 130 -9.63 4.04 -4.55
C GLY A 130 -8.47 3.56 -3.66
N CYS A 131 -8.72 2.68 -2.73
CA CYS A 131 -7.67 2.03 -1.92
C CYS A 131 -6.78 1.12 -2.75
N ILE A 132 -5.64 0.75 -2.19
CA ILE A 132 -4.69 -0.21 -2.74
C ILE A 132 -4.83 -1.50 -1.96
N ALA A 133 -5.20 -2.59 -2.63
CA ALA A 133 -5.39 -3.89 -2.00
C ALA A 133 -4.31 -4.89 -2.37
N VAL A 134 -3.85 -5.63 -1.38
CA VAL A 134 -2.93 -6.77 -1.49
C VAL A 134 -3.56 -7.99 -0.82
N THR A 135 -2.94 -9.17 -0.93
CA THR A 135 -3.40 -10.33 -0.17
C THR A 135 -3.13 -10.14 1.34
N ASN A 136 -3.84 -10.85 2.19
CA ASN A 136 -3.61 -10.77 3.65
C ASN A 136 -2.18 -11.17 4.02
N LYS A 137 -1.61 -12.16 3.36
CA LYS A 137 -0.22 -12.58 3.54
C LYS A 137 0.75 -11.46 3.19
N GLU A 138 0.54 -10.81 2.05
CA GLU A 138 1.35 -9.66 1.61
C GLU A 138 1.16 -8.46 2.55
N MET A 139 -0.05 -8.25 3.05
CA MET A 139 -0.32 -7.20 4.04
C MET A 139 0.46 -7.42 5.34
N ASP A 140 0.61 -8.66 5.79
CA ASP A 140 1.46 -8.99 6.95
C ASP A 140 2.93 -8.67 6.70
N GLU A 141 3.43 -8.90 5.49
CA GLU A 141 4.79 -8.54 5.11
C GLU A 141 4.99 -7.02 5.12
N LEU A 142 4.08 -6.28 4.45
CA LEU A 142 4.11 -4.82 4.41
C LEU A 142 4.00 -4.21 5.82
N TRP A 143 3.16 -4.78 6.67
CA TRP A 143 2.99 -4.36 8.05
C TRP A 143 4.29 -4.38 8.85
N LYS A 144 5.12 -5.38 8.63
CA LYS A 144 6.42 -5.53 9.30
C LYS A 144 7.47 -4.58 8.75
N MET A 145 7.45 -4.32 7.45
CA MET A 145 8.46 -3.51 6.76
C MET A 145 8.20 -2.00 6.82
N ILE A 146 6.94 -1.58 6.89
CA ILE A 146 6.53 -0.19 6.82
C ILE A 146 6.23 0.35 8.21
N ASP A 147 6.95 1.39 8.61
CA ASP A 147 6.63 2.17 9.79
C ASP A 147 5.77 3.39 9.44
N ALA A 148 4.94 3.84 10.40
CA ALA A 148 4.22 5.10 10.25
C ALA A 148 5.20 6.25 10.00
N GLY A 149 4.87 7.11 9.04
CA GLY A 149 5.75 8.18 8.59
C GLY A 149 6.54 7.86 7.31
N THR A 150 6.48 6.63 6.82
CA THR A 150 7.14 6.24 5.57
C THR A 150 6.49 6.97 4.37
N PRO A 151 7.28 7.64 3.50
CA PRO A 151 6.76 8.26 2.29
C PRO A 151 6.28 7.23 1.27
N ILE A 152 5.27 7.61 0.51
CA ILE A 152 4.76 6.87 -0.63
C ILE A 152 4.65 7.77 -1.85
N GLU A 153 5.09 7.28 -2.99
CA GLU A 153 4.92 7.91 -4.30
C GLU A 153 4.01 7.05 -5.16
N ILE A 154 2.97 7.66 -5.72
CA ILE A 154 1.99 6.97 -6.58
C ILE A 154 2.05 7.60 -7.97
N TRP A 155 2.50 6.83 -8.94
CA TRP A 155 2.69 7.24 -10.32
C TRP A 155 1.61 6.66 -11.24
N PRO A 156 1.31 7.35 -12.37
CA PRO A 156 0.40 6.84 -13.41
C PRO A 156 0.69 5.45 -13.92
#